data_fb34f6938f3096e294aa28e5ad3b0b19
#
_entry.id   fb34f6938f3096e294aa28e5ad3b0b19
#
_cell.length_a   1.000
_cell.length_b   1.000
_cell.length_c   1.000
_cell.angle_alpha   90.00
_cell.angle_beta   90.00
_cell.angle_gamma   90.00
#
_symmetry.space_group_name_H-M   'P 1'
#
loop_
_entity.id
_entity.type
_entity.pdbx_description
1 polymer ?
#
loop_
_entity_poly.entity_id
_entity_poly.type
_entity_poly.pdbx_seq_one_letter_code
_entity_poly.pdbx_strand_id
1 'polypeptide(L)'
;LELEGFNGPFVTHGIDVIEDPQNPAAVYIFAINHLPNPEFTSTSNTPDIPPARSQIELFHHVLHSSTAQHVRSIRHPLIQTPNDIYADSPNSLYVTNDHFYRSGFLRLVEDVWPSAKWSNIIHVQLHELHNIADATSSLTASIAHSGLWNNNGLGHARSESEVVISSAIGGELYLATRHENNTLSVRDTIVFDTVTDNPSYYVDPYPSAKHDASGFVIAGVSQGFYLPQTGRDPDALDAVQVWYAKPGSGSEAEEAWEKRLLFEDDGRRIRSASAAVLVPVEKPEKDEEDGVKKAWLFVTGFLSESMIAVQVEL
;
A
#
# COMPACT_ATOMS: atom_id res chain seq x y z
N LEU A 1 -9.34 10.85 -14.01
CA LEU A 1 -10.11 9.92 -14.85
C LEU A 1 -11.61 10.09 -14.55
N GLU A 2 -12.44 10.07 -15.57
CA GLU A 2 -13.89 9.94 -15.44
C GLU A 2 -14.23 8.45 -15.21
N LEU A 3 -15.06 8.16 -14.18
CA LEU A 3 -15.40 6.77 -13.82
C LEU A 3 -16.72 6.39 -14.51
N GLU A 4 -16.62 5.70 -15.65
CA GLU A 4 -17.78 5.24 -16.42
C GLU A 4 -18.43 4.01 -15.75
N GLY A 5 -19.77 4.01 -15.68
CA GLY A 5 -20.54 2.91 -15.08
C GLY A 5 -20.49 2.86 -13.56
N PHE A 6 -19.78 3.79 -12.90
CA PHE A 6 -19.73 3.92 -11.45
C PHE A 6 -20.63 5.06 -10.99
N ASN A 7 -21.54 4.75 -10.06
CA ASN A 7 -22.46 5.74 -9.50
C ASN A 7 -22.41 5.68 -7.98
N GLY A 8 -21.95 6.73 -7.35
CA GLY A 8 -21.93 6.84 -5.89
C GLY A 8 -20.74 7.60 -5.37
N PRO A 9 -20.63 7.76 -4.06
CA PRO A 9 -19.46 8.35 -3.43
C PRO A 9 -18.26 7.45 -3.63
N PHE A 10 -17.10 8.06 -3.89
CA PHE A 10 -15.80 7.38 -4.00
C PHE A 10 -14.85 8.00 -2.98
N VAL A 11 -14.72 7.33 -1.84
CA VAL A 11 -13.81 7.71 -0.75
C VAL A 11 -12.70 6.68 -0.73
N THR A 12 -11.70 6.93 -1.56
CA THR A 12 -10.62 5.96 -1.80
C THR A 12 -9.59 5.93 -0.67
N HIS A 13 -9.00 4.76 -0.49
CA HIS A 13 -7.87 4.49 0.39
C HIS A 13 -6.76 3.80 -0.42
N GLY A 14 -6.38 2.55 -0.07
CA GLY A 14 -5.38 1.80 -0.83
C GLY A 14 -5.80 1.54 -2.28
N ILE A 15 -4.82 1.60 -3.18
CA ILE A 15 -5.01 1.41 -4.62
C ILE A 15 -3.87 0.53 -5.13
N ASP A 16 -4.18 -0.45 -5.96
CA ASP A 16 -3.19 -1.18 -6.75
C ASP A 16 -3.55 -1.19 -8.22
N VAL A 17 -2.53 -1.14 -9.06
CA VAL A 17 -2.66 -1.06 -10.53
C VAL A 17 -1.81 -2.14 -11.16
N ILE A 18 -2.44 -3.01 -11.93
CA ILE A 18 -1.77 -4.09 -12.66
C ILE A 18 -2.05 -4.01 -14.16
N GLU A 19 -1.12 -4.50 -14.96
CA GLU A 19 -1.32 -4.61 -16.41
C GLU A 19 -2.47 -5.57 -16.74
N ASP A 20 -3.20 -5.26 -17.82
CA ASP A 20 -4.14 -6.22 -18.37
C ASP A 20 -3.36 -7.28 -19.16
N PRO A 21 -3.36 -8.57 -18.73
CA PRO A 21 -2.59 -9.62 -19.39
C PRO A 21 -3.04 -9.89 -20.82
N GLN A 22 -4.19 -9.38 -21.25
CA GLN A 22 -4.72 -9.53 -22.60
C GLN A 22 -4.51 -8.28 -23.45
N ASN A 23 -4.22 -7.12 -22.84
CA ASN A 23 -4.05 -5.86 -23.55
C ASN A 23 -2.96 -4.99 -22.88
N PRO A 24 -1.73 -4.97 -23.39
CA PRO A 24 -0.63 -4.21 -22.80
C PRO A 24 -0.83 -2.68 -22.83
N ALA A 25 -1.85 -2.19 -23.53
CA ALA A 25 -2.25 -0.78 -23.52
C ALA A 25 -3.35 -0.48 -22.48
N ALA A 26 -3.65 -1.40 -21.57
CA ALA A 26 -4.67 -1.24 -20.56
C ALA A 26 -4.20 -1.76 -19.20
N VAL A 27 -4.88 -1.30 -18.14
CA VAL A 27 -4.61 -1.69 -16.77
C VAL A 27 -5.92 -1.97 -16.02
N TYR A 28 -5.84 -2.83 -15.02
CA TYR A 28 -6.85 -2.97 -13.99
C TYR A 28 -6.46 -2.12 -12.78
N ILE A 29 -7.43 -1.39 -12.22
CA ILE A 29 -7.25 -0.54 -11.04
C ILE A 29 -8.16 -1.08 -9.95
N PHE A 30 -7.57 -1.56 -8.87
CA PHE A 30 -8.27 -1.93 -7.65
C PHE A 30 -8.20 -0.77 -6.67
N ALA A 31 -9.30 -0.39 -6.06
CA ALA A 31 -9.34 0.70 -5.10
C ALA A 31 -10.29 0.41 -3.95
N ILE A 32 -9.82 0.55 -2.73
CA ILE A 32 -10.68 0.50 -1.54
C ILE A 32 -11.57 1.75 -1.54
N ASN A 33 -12.86 1.55 -1.32
CA ASN A 33 -13.86 2.59 -1.22
C ASN A 33 -14.60 2.49 0.12
N HIS A 34 -14.46 3.50 0.96
CA HIS A 34 -15.11 3.61 2.26
C HIS A 34 -16.46 4.32 2.13
N LEU A 35 -17.48 3.60 1.70
CA LEU A 35 -18.83 4.12 1.57
C LEU A 35 -19.43 4.48 2.94
N PRO A 36 -20.20 5.58 3.05
CA PRO A 36 -21.04 5.80 4.22
C PRO A 36 -21.95 4.60 4.45
N ASN A 37 -22.05 4.13 5.69
CA ASN A 37 -22.95 3.04 6.03
C ASN A 37 -24.35 3.60 6.30
N PRO A 38 -25.37 3.27 5.48
CA PRO A 38 -26.73 3.80 5.65
C PRO A 38 -27.42 3.29 6.94
N GLU A 39 -26.94 2.20 7.53
CA GLU A 39 -27.46 1.66 8.79
C GLU A 39 -26.86 2.37 10.02
N PHE A 40 -25.75 3.13 9.83
CA PHE A 40 -25.12 3.87 10.89
C PHE A 40 -25.90 5.15 11.18
N THR A 41 -26.36 5.30 12.42
CA THR A 41 -26.90 6.55 12.93
C THR A 41 -26.08 7.00 14.13
N SER A 42 -25.71 8.28 14.20
CA SER A 42 -24.90 8.85 15.31
C SER A 42 -25.58 8.71 16.67
N THR A 43 -26.85 8.34 16.70
CA THR A 43 -27.67 8.11 17.90
C THR A 43 -27.84 6.63 18.25
N SER A 44 -27.42 5.71 17.35
CA SER A 44 -27.49 4.28 17.64
C SER A 44 -26.34 3.88 18.56
N ASN A 45 -26.64 3.54 19.80
CA ASN A 45 -25.70 2.92 20.75
C ASN A 45 -25.42 1.44 20.42
N THR A 46 -25.53 1.04 19.16
CA THR A 46 -25.22 -0.32 18.71
C THR A 46 -23.75 -0.36 18.26
N PRO A 47 -22.86 -0.96 19.09
CA PRO A 47 -21.41 -0.97 18.80
C PRO A 47 -21.06 -1.77 17.52
N ASP A 48 -22.01 -2.52 16.98
CA ASP A 48 -21.77 -3.45 15.87
C ASP A 48 -21.95 -2.84 14.46
N ILE A 49 -22.50 -1.62 14.36
CA ILE A 49 -22.71 -0.96 13.06
C ILE A 49 -21.61 0.05 12.82
N PRO A 50 -20.64 -0.23 11.93
CA PRO A 50 -19.54 0.71 11.65
C PRO A 50 -20.03 1.91 10.82
N PRO A 51 -19.39 3.09 10.95
CA PRO A 51 -19.78 4.27 10.18
C PRO A 51 -19.51 4.13 8.67
N ALA A 52 -18.57 3.28 8.29
CA ALA A 52 -18.25 2.98 6.90
C ALA A 52 -18.61 1.53 6.53
N ARG A 53 -19.16 1.36 5.34
CA ARG A 53 -19.33 0.08 4.66
C ARG A 53 -18.33 -0.03 3.53
N SER A 54 -17.13 -0.50 3.85
CA SER A 54 -16.02 -0.59 2.92
C SER A 54 -16.21 -1.70 1.89
N GLN A 55 -15.76 -1.44 0.68
CA GLN A 55 -15.68 -2.39 -0.43
C GLN A 55 -14.50 -2.06 -1.33
N ILE A 56 -14.17 -2.94 -2.26
CA ILE A 56 -13.16 -2.70 -3.28
C ILE A 56 -13.88 -2.49 -4.60
N GLU A 57 -13.47 -1.46 -5.32
CA GLU A 57 -13.93 -1.18 -6.68
C GLU A 57 -12.86 -1.64 -7.65
N LEU A 58 -13.27 -2.32 -8.70
CA LEU A 58 -12.42 -2.72 -9.81
C LEU A 58 -12.78 -1.92 -11.04
N PHE A 59 -11.79 -1.24 -11.61
CA PHE A 59 -11.91 -0.51 -12.87
C PHE A 59 -10.95 -1.08 -13.92
N HIS A 60 -11.30 -0.90 -15.19
CA HIS A 60 -10.44 -1.14 -16.34
C HIS A 60 -10.19 0.18 -17.07
N HIS A 61 -8.93 0.50 -17.32
CA HIS A 61 -8.51 1.74 -17.95
C HIS A 61 -7.59 1.47 -19.13
N VAL A 62 -7.93 2.03 -20.28
CA VAL A 62 -7.04 2.04 -21.45
C VAL A 62 -6.10 3.22 -21.32
N LEU A 63 -4.79 2.99 -21.36
CA LEU A 63 -3.77 4.02 -21.20
C LEU A 63 -3.99 5.16 -22.21
N HIS A 64 -3.74 6.38 -21.75
CA HIS A 64 -3.96 7.64 -22.50
C HIS A 64 -5.44 8.00 -22.78
N SER A 65 -6.41 7.21 -22.33
CA SER A 65 -7.81 7.66 -22.32
C SER A 65 -8.07 8.56 -21.12
N SER A 66 -9.20 9.25 -21.12
CA SER A 66 -9.66 10.08 -19.98
C SER A 66 -10.61 9.33 -19.04
N THR A 67 -10.96 8.09 -19.35
CA THR A 67 -12.00 7.33 -18.65
C THR A 67 -11.47 6.03 -18.07
N ALA A 68 -12.10 5.57 -16.97
CA ALA A 68 -11.92 4.22 -16.42
C ALA A 68 -13.31 3.57 -16.30
N GLN A 69 -13.47 2.40 -16.92
CA GLN A 69 -14.71 1.65 -16.90
C GLN A 69 -14.83 0.85 -15.59
N HIS A 70 -15.92 1.07 -14.85
CA HIS A 70 -16.20 0.23 -13.68
C HIS A 70 -16.51 -1.21 -14.11
N VAL A 71 -15.79 -2.16 -13.55
CA VAL A 71 -15.93 -3.60 -13.84
C VAL A 71 -16.90 -4.23 -12.84
N ARG A 72 -16.61 -4.08 -11.53
CA ARG A 72 -17.45 -4.55 -10.43
C ARG A 72 -17.03 -3.99 -9.09
N SER A 73 -17.94 -4.06 -8.13
CA SER A 73 -17.62 -3.93 -6.70
C SER A 73 -17.35 -5.30 -6.08
N ILE A 74 -16.56 -5.35 -5.01
CA ILE A 74 -16.14 -6.56 -4.30
C ILE A 74 -16.35 -6.35 -2.81
N ARG A 75 -17.11 -7.22 -2.16
CA ARG A 75 -17.34 -7.18 -0.71
C ARG A 75 -17.42 -8.58 -0.13
N HIS A 76 -16.76 -8.78 1.01
CA HIS A 76 -16.81 -10.05 1.73
C HIS A 76 -16.75 -9.79 3.25
N PRO A 77 -17.41 -10.62 4.11
CA PRO A 77 -17.40 -10.44 5.56
C PRO A 77 -16.00 -10.45 6.22
N LEU A 78 -15.02 -11.11 5.62
CA LEU A 78 -13.63 -11.11 6.09
C LEU A 78 -12.91 -9.77 5.84
N ILE A 79 -13.38 -8.95 4.89
CA ILE A 79 -12.83 -7.60 4.62
C ILE A 79 -13.52 -6.63 5.59
N GLN A 80 -12.85 -6.31 6.70
CA GLN A 80 -13.48 -5.58 7.81
C GLN A 80 -12.98 -4.14 7.93
N THR A 81 -11.68 -3.96 7.90
CA THR A 81 -10.97 -2.68 8.00
C THR A 81 -9.93 -2.60 6.88
N PRO A 82 -10.37 -2.66 5.61
CA PRO A 82 -9.43 -2.69 4.50
C PRO A 82 -8.63 -1.40 4.45
N ASN A 83 -7.31 -1.53 4.30
CA ASN A 83 -6.38 -0.42 4.19
C ASN A 83 -5.69 -0.39 2.84
N ASP A 84 -5.07 -1.51 2.41
CA ASP A 84 -4.36 -1.56 1.15
C ASP A 84 -4.56 -2.89 0.40
N ILE A 85 -4.14 -2.91 -0.86
CA ILE A 85 -4.37 -4.00 -1.81
C ILE A 85 -3.05 -4.37 -2.48
N TYR A 86 -2.86 -5.66 -2.70
CA TYR A 86 -1.93 -6.24 -3.65
C TYR A 86 -2.72 -7.13 -4.62
N ALA A 87 -2.79 -6.77 -5.88
CA ALA A 87 -3.43 -7.56 -6.92
C ALA A 87 -2.39 -8.46 -7.61
N ASP A 88 -2.58 -9.76 -7.51
CA ASP A 88 -1.76 -10.77 -8.16
C ASP A 88 -2.16 -10.96 -9.64
N SER A 89 -3.45 -10.76 -9.91
CA SER A 89 -4.03 -10.84 -11.25
C SER A 89 -5.40 -10.12 -11.26
N PRO A 90 -6.03 -9.92 -12.42
CA PRO A 90 -7.36 -9.29 -12.47
C PRO A 90 -8.43 -9.98 -11.62
N ASN A 91 -8.24 -11.25 -11.27
CA ASN A 91 -9.19 -12.04 -10.50
C ASN A 91 -8.65 -12.57 -9.16
N SER A 92 -7.46 -12.16 -8.73
CA SER A 92 -6.83 -12.60 -7.48
C SER A 92 -6.14 -11.42 -6.79
N LEU A 93 -6.50 -11.14 -5.54
CA LEU A 93 -5.95 -10.02 -4.78
C LEU A 93 -5.84 -10.33 -3.29
N TYR A 94 -4.98 -9.59 -2.62
CA TYR A 94 -4.81 -9.58 -1.19
C TYR A 94 -5.20 -8.21 -0.63
N VAL A 95 -5.79 -8.20 0.57
CA VAL A 95 -6.26 -6.99 1.24
C VAL A 95 -5.81 -7.02 2.69
N THR A 96 -5.17 -5.99 3.17
CA THR A 96 -4.90 -5.82 4.59
C THR A 96 -6.17 -5.39 5.32
N ASN A 97 -6.47 -6.05 6.45
CA ASN A 97 -7.27 -5.46 7.52
C ASN A 97 -6.30 -4.88 8.54
N ASP A 98 -6.19 -3.56 8.60
CA ASP A 98 -5.23 -2.86 9.46
C ASP A 98 -5.51 -3.07 10.95
N HIS A 99 -6.76 -3.37 11.31
CA HIS A 99 -7.22 -3.67 12.66
C HIS A 99 -8.26 -4.79 12.66
N PHE A 100 -8.33 -5.50 13.77
CA PHE A 100 -9.40 -6.46 14.02
C PHE A 100 -10.66 -5.76 14.54
N TYR A 101 -10.49 -4.80 15.46
CA TYR A 101 -11.60 -4.04 16.02
C TYR A 101 -11.80 -2.74 15.25
N ARG A 102 -13.04 -2.50 14.79
CA ARG A 102 -13.40 -1.27 14.04
C ARG A 102 -13.48 -0.03 14.93
N SER A 103 -13.81 -0.21 16.22
CA SER A 103 -14.00 0.89 17.17
C SER A 103 -13.93 0.40 18.61
N GLY A 104 -13.98 1.34 19.57
CA GLY A 104 -14.04 1.04 21.00
C GLY A 104 -12.66 0.86 21.65
N PHE A 105 -12.67 0.45 22.93
CA PHE A 105 -11.45 0.37 23.74
C PHE A 105 -10.40 -0.60 23.17
N LEU A 106 -10.83 -1.76 22.66
CA LEU A 106 -9.90 -2.75 22.10
C LEU A 106 -9.21 -2.25 20.84
N ARG A 107 -9.84 -1.36 20.07
CA ARG A 107 -9.20 -0.67 18.95
C ARG A 107 -7.99 0.17 19.42
N LEU A 108 -8.14 0.89 20.52
CA LEU A 108 -7.03 1.65 21.11
C LEU A 108 -5.92 0.74 21.66
N VAL A 109 -6.28 -0.46 22.15
CA VAL A 109 -5.30 -1.47 22.57
C VAL A 109 -4.48 -1.94 21.38
N GLU A 110 -5.11 -2.19 20.23
CA GLU A 110 -4.39 -2.56 18.99
C GLU A 110 -3.36 -1.50 18.57
N ASP A 111 -3.69 -0.22 18.73
CA ASP A 111 -2.78 0.88 18.35
C ASP A 111 -1.53 0.97 19.24
N VAL A 112 -1.67 0.69 20.54
CA VAL A 112 -0.60 0.98 21.51
C VAL A 112 0.14 -0.26 22.03
N TRP A 113 -0.37 -1.45 21.80
CA TRP A 113 0.19 -2.69 22.34
C TRP A 113 0.78 -3.59 21.25
N PRO A 114 2.13 -3.64 21.07
CA PRO A 114 2.77 -4.41 20.01
C PRO A 114 2.46 -5.91 20.00
N SER A 115 2.02 -6.46 21.14
CA SER A 115 1.62 -7.86 21.23
C SER A 115 0.16 -8.11 20.78
N ALA A 116 -0.61 -7.06 20.50
CA ALA A 116 -1.94 -7.15 19.90
C ALA A 116 -1.82 -7.43 18.39
N LYS A 117 -1.24 -8.58 18.06
CA LYS A 117 -1.04 -9.05 16.68
C LYS A 117 -2.31 -9.65 16.12
N TRP A 118 -3.39 -8.83 16.05
CA TRP A 118 -4.73 -9.30 15.66
C TRP A 118 -5.09 -8.96 14.23
N SER A 119 -4.35 -8.07 13.58
CA SER A 119 -4.57 -7.74 12.17
C SER A 119 -4.24 -8.93 11.26
N ASN A 120 -4.86 -8.95 10.08
CA ASN A 120 -4.74 -10.05 9.13
C ASN A 120 -4.74 -9.55 7.69
N ILE A 121 -4.40 -10.47 6.77
CA ILE A 121 -4.45 -10.25 5.33
C ILE A 121 -5.41 -11.28 4.75
N ILE A 122 -6.32 -10.81 3.93
CA ILE A 122 -7.34 -11.61 3.27
C ILE A 122 -6.97 -11.80 1.80
N HIS A 123 -6.94 -13.04 1.35
CA HIS A 123 -6.92 -13.36 -0.07
C HIS A 123 -8.36 -13.42 -0.60
N VAL A 124 -8.59 -12.82 -1.76
CA VAL A 124 -9.88 -12.83 -2.47
C VAL A 124 -9.67 -13.39 -3.87
N GLN A 125 -10.44 -14.40 -4.22
CA GLN A 125 -10.49 -14.97 -5.56
C GLN A 125 -11.84 -14.62 -6.22
N LEU A 126 -11.80 -13.92 -7.34
CA LEU A 126 -12.95 -13.62 -8.17
C LEU A 126 -13.13 -14.75 -9.20
N HIS A 127 -14.32 -15.33 -9.28
CA HIS A 127 -14.62 -16.39 -10.25
C HIS A 127 -15.12 -15.82 -11.58
N GLU A 128 -15.70 -14.63 -11.54
CA GLU A 128 -16.15 -13.86 -12.71
C GLU A 128 -15.83 -12.38 -12.51
N LEU A 129 -15.34 -11.71 -13.57
CA LEU A 129 -15.03 -10.29 -13.53
C LEU A 129 -16.20 -9.42 -13.98
N HIS A 130 -16.92 -9.83 -15.01
CA HIS A 130 -17.92 -9.00 -15.68
C HIS A 130 -19.35 -9.47 -15.41
N ASN A 131 -20.32 -8.56 -15.62
CA ASN A 131 -21.76 -8.82 -15.48
C ASN A 131 -22.20 -9.25 -14.08
N ILE A 132 -21.47 -8.82 -13.04
CA ILE A 132 -21.77 -9.08 -11.63
C ILE A 132 -22.37 -7.83 -11.01
N ALA A 133 -23.66 -7.90 -10.69
CA ALA A 133 -24.36 -6.77 -10.06
C ALA A 133 -24.23 -6.77 -8.52
N ASP A 134 -24.09 -7.95 -7.91
CA ASP A 134 -23.96 -8.10 -6.46
C ASP A 134 -22.48 -8.19 -6.07
N ALA A 135 -22.01 -7.23 -5.27
CA ALA A 135 -20.64 -7.15 -4.78
C ALA A 135 -20.17 -8.37 -3.95
N THR A 136 -21.10 -9.20 -3.46
CA THR A 136 -20.79 -10.39 -2.66
C THR A 136 -20.79 -11.69 -3.47
N SER A 137 -21.21 -11.62 -4.73
CA SER A 137 -21.36 -12.78 -5.59
C SER A 137 -20.10 -13.13 -6.37
N SER A 138 -19.99 -14.40 -6.78
CA SER A 138 -18.94 -14.91 -7.67
C SER A 138 -17.52 -14.65 -7.15
N LEU A 139 -17.31 -14.81 -5.84
CA LEU A 139 -16.02 -14.71 -5.20
C LEU A 139 -15.88 -15.67 -4.01
N THR A 140 -14.66 -15.98 -3.64
CA THR A 140 -14.30 -16.63 -2.38
C THR A 140 -13.20 -15.83 -1.68
N ALA A 141 -13.16 -15.88 -0.35
CA ALA A 141 -12.10 -15.24 0.42
C ALA A 141 -11.62 -16.14 1.56
N SER A 142 -10.35 -16.03 1.90
CA SER A 142 -9.71 -16.77 2.97
C SER A 142 -8.67 -15.89 3.68
N ILE A 143 -8.31 -16.25 4.92
CA ILE A 143 -7.21 -15.60 5.61
C ILE A 143 -5.89 -16.09 5.01
N ALA A 144 -5.15 -15.19 4.38
CA ALA A 144 -3.84 -15.45 3.80
C ALA A 144 -2.74 -15.42 4.85
N HIS A 145 -2.82 -14.48 5.79
CA HIS A 145 -1.88 -14.36 6.93
C HIS A 145 -2.57 -13.70 8.12
N SER A 146 -2.09 -14.01 9.32
CA SER A 146 -2.54 -13.40 10.57
C SER A 146 -1.40 -13.33 11.58
N GLY A 147 -1.57 -12.56 12.63
CA GLY A 147 -0.56 -12.45 13.68
C GLY A 147 0.45 -11.33 13.43
N LEU A 148 0.09 -10.33 12.64
CA LEU A 148 0.85 -9.08 12.48
C LEU A 148 0.26 -7.99 13.37
N TRP A 149 1.10 -7.01 13.72
CA TRP A 149 0.68 -5.82 14.43
C TRP A 149 0.53 -4.67 13.45
N ASN A 150 -0.68 -4.11 13.38
CA ASN A 150 -0.96 -2.89 12.61
C ASN A 150 -0.45 -2.97 11.15
N ASN A 151 -0.72 -4.13 10.46
CA ASN A 151 -0.38 -4.23 9.06
C ASN A 151 -1.20 -3.23 8.24
N ASN A 152 -0.53 -2.50 7.38
CA ASN A 152 -1.04 -1.36 6.65
C ASN A 152 -0.88 -1.57 5.15
N GLY A 153 0.19 -1.06 4.55
CA GLY A 153 0.44 -1.15 3.12
C GLY A 153 0.81 -2.54 2.63
N LEU A 154 0.45 -2.82 1.40
CA LEU A 154 0.90 -3.96 0.60
C LEU A 154 1.65 -3.48 -0.63
N GLY A 155 2.59 -4.25 -1.14
CA GLY A 155 3.31 -3.87 -2.34
C GLY A 155 3.88 -5.04 -3.12
N HIS A 156 4.08 -4.80 -4.41
CA HIS A 156 4.86 -5.68 -5.27
C HIS A 156 6.33 -5.65 -4.86
N ALA A 157 7.02 -6.77 -5.05
CA ALA A 157 8.39 -6.92 -4.62
C ALA A 157 9.28 -7.42 -5.77
N ARG A 158 10.38 -8.10 -5.46
CA ARG A 158 11.38 -8.56 -6.44
C ARG A 158 10.87 -9.60 -7.42
N SER A 159 9.84 -10.32 -7.04
CA SER A 159 9.25 -11.39 -7.84
C SER A 159 7.77 -11.54 -7.54
N GLU A 160 7.02 -12.17 -8.44
CA GLU A 160 5.59 -12.47 -8.27
C GLU A 160 5.27 -13.35 -7.05
N SER A 161 6.26 -14.10 -6.55
CA SER A 161 6.10 -14.93 -5.34
C SER A 161 6.40 -14.19 -4.05
N GLU A 162 6.76 -12.90 -4.11
CA GLU A 162 7.11 -12.10 -2.95
C GLU A 162 6.14 -10.92 -2.82
N VAL A 163 5.61 -10.73 -1.60
CA VAL A 163 4.73 -9.62 -1.23
C VAL A 163 5.38 -8.85 -0.09
N VAL A 164 5.37 -7.54 -0.16
CA VAL A 164 5.80 -6.69 0.97
C VAL A 164 4.60 -6.19 1.75
N ILE A 165 4.75 -6.16 3.07
CA ILE A 165 3.70 -5.77 4.00
C ILE A 165 4.31 -4.76 4.97
N SER A 166 3.75 -3.55 5.09
CA SER A 166 4.18 -2.62 6.12
C SER A 166 3.41 -2.81 7.43
N SER A 167 4.09 -2.59 8.55
CA SER A 167 3.49 -2.41 9.86
C SER A 167 3.65 -0.94 10.22
N ALA A 168 2.56 -0.17 10.15
CA ALA A 168 2.66 1.28 10.24
C ALA A 168 3.32 1.75 11.54
N ILE A 169 2.70 1.51 12.68
CA ILE A 169 3.21 1.96 13.99
C ILE A 169 4.50 1.23 14.37
N GLY A 170 4.67 -0.02 13.92
CA GLY A 170 5.87 -0.81 14.16
C GLY A 170 7.11 -0.31 13.41
N GLY A 171 6.93 0.49 12.35
CA GLY A 171 8.03 0.91 11.50
C GLY A 171 8.70 -0.27 10.78
N GLU A 172 7.95 -1.33 10.49
CA GLU A 172 8.49 -2.58 9.96
C GLU A 172 7.99 -2.80 8.53
N LEU A 173 8.86 -3.39 7.72
CA LEU A 173 8.53 -3.90 6.39
C LEU A 173 8.79 -5.40 6.40
N TYR A 174 7.73 -6.20 6.32
CA TYR A 174 7.80 -7.65 6.24
C TYR A 174 7.93 -8.08 4.79
N LEU A 175 8.89 -8.95 4.52
CA LEU A 175 9.04 -9.64 3.25
C LEU A 175 8.37 -11.00 3.35
N ALA A 176 7.29 -11.21 2.64
CA ALA A 176 6.51 -12.43 2.70
C ALA A 176 6.60 -13.24 1.40
N THR A 177 6.66 -14.56 1.54
CA THR A 177 6.52 -15.48 0.41
C THR A 177 5.05 -15.82 0.21
N ARG A 178 4.58 -15.69 -1.03
CA ARG A 178 3.28 -16.15 -1.48
C ARG A 178 3.36 -17.62 -1.89
N HIS A 179 2.49 -18.44 -1.34
CA HIS A 179 2.40 -19.87 -1.62
C HIS A 179 1.29 -20.18 -2.64
N GLU A 180 1.36 -21.34 -3.29
CA GLU A 180 0.37 -21.80 -4.28
C GLU A 180 -1.07 -21.89 -3.72
N ASN A 181 -1.21 -22.08 -2.41
CA ASN A 181 -2.50 -22.10 -1.74
C ASN A 181 -2.99 -20.69 -1.32
N ASN A 182 -2.36 -19.65 -1.84
CA ASN A 182 -2.65 -18.24 -1.56
C ASN A 182 -2.42 -17.79 -0.10
N THR A 183 -1.70 -18.59 0.70
CA THR A 183 -1.22 -18.13 2.00
C THR A 183 0.09 -17.36 1.88
N LEU A 184 0.36 -16.49 2.86
CA LEU A 184 1.59 -15.73 2.97
C LEU A 184 2.38 -16.18 4.20
N SER A 185 3.71 -16.27 4.08
CA SER A 185 4.61 -16.50 5.21
C SER A 185 5.71 -15.45 5.24
N VAL A 186 5.82 -14.72 6.34
CA VAL A 186 6.90 -13.74 6.55
C VAL A 186 8.21 -14.50 6.69
N ARG A 187 9.22 -14.09 5.92
CA ARG A 187 10.56 -14.69 5.90
C ARG A 187 11.67 -13.75 6.39
N ASP A 188 11.40 -12.42 6.32
CA ASP A 188 12.38 -11.41 6.71
C ASP A 188 11.66 -10.11 7.12
N THR A 189 12.36 -9.26 7.88
CA THR A 189 11.81 -7.99 8.38
C THR A 189 12.88 -6.90 8.32
N ILE A 190 12.53 -5.75 7.74
CA ILE A 190 13.35 -4.55 7.73
C ILE A 190 12.71 -3.54 8.68
N VAL A 191 13.48 -3.01 9.64
CA VAL A 191 12.99 -2.05 10.63
C VAL A 191 13.46 -0.64 10.26
N PHE A 192 12.56 0.34 10.36
CA PHE A 192 12.81 1.75 10.11
C PHE A 192 12.44 2.61 11.33
N ASP A 193 13.09 3.75 11.50
CA ASP A 193 12.82 4.70 12.58
C ASP A 193 11.73 5.71 12.20
N THR A 194 10.65 5.23 11.60
CA THR A 194 9.51 6.05 11.15
C THR A 194 8.23 5.21 11.16
N VAL A 195 7.08 5.86 11.28
CA VAL A 195 5.79 5.20 10.99
C VAL A 195 5.73 4.97 9.48
N THR A 196 5.70 3.72 9.06
CA THR A 196 5.71 3.32 7.65
C THR A 196 4.30 3.23 7.08
N ASP A 197 4.16 3.49 5.77
CA ASP A 197 2.88 3.37 5.08
C ASP A 197 3.06 2.46 3.84
N ASN A 198 2.67 2.87 2.64
CA ASN A 198 2.63 2.00 1.46
C ASN A 198 4.03 1.78 0.87
N PRO A 199 4.52 0.53 0.80
CA PRO A 199 5.82 0.20 0.24
C PRO A 199 5.77 0.08 -1.30
N SER A 200 6.91 0.37 -1.93
CA SER A 200 7.15 0.06 -3.34
C SER A 200 8.49 -0.61 -3.54
N TYR A 201 8.70 -1.24 -4.68
CA TYR A 201 9.99 -1.82 -5.06
C TYR A 201 10.47 -1.20 -6.36
N TYR A 202 11.65 -0.64 -6.32
CA TYR A 202 12.33 -0.11 -7.50
C TYR A 202 13.17 -1.22 -8.14
N VAL A 203 12.93 -1.48 -9.41
CA VAL A 203 13.75 -2.34 -10.24
C VAL A 203 14.70 -1.46 -11.02
N ASP A 204 15.99 -1.62 -10.83
CA ASP A 204 17.01 -0.93 -11.61
C ASP A 204 16.96 -1.42 -13.06
N PRO A 205 16.62 -0.57 -14.06
CA PRO A 205 16.54 -1.00 -15.45
C PRO A 205 17.92 -1.19 -16.09
N TYR A 206 18.98 -0.76 -15.41
CA TYR A 206 20.36 -0.79 -15.93
C TYR A 206 21.35 -1.37 -14.90
N PRO A 207 21.07 -2.58 -14.34
CA PRO A 207 21.95 -3.16 -13.34
C PRO A 207 23.30 -3.54 -13.97
N SER A 208 24.38 -3.40 -13.22
CA SER A 208 25.70 -3.91 -13.59
C SER A 208 26.16 -4.97 -12.56
N ALA A 209 27.20 -5.73 -12.89
CA ALA A 209 27.76 -6.72 -11.97
C ALA A 209 28.33 -6.10 -10.66
N LYS A 210 28.62 -4.81 -10.67
CA LYS A 210 29.16 -4.09 -9.52
C LYS A 210 28.12 -3.22 -8.81
N HIS A 211 27.08 -2.81 -9.52
CA HIS A 211 26.09 -1.86 -9.00
C HIS A 211 24.69 -2.20 -9.51
N ASP A 212 23.85 -2.70 -8.62
CA ASP A 212 22.42 -2.86 -8.77
C ASP A 212 21.74 -1.94 -7.75
N ALA A 213 20.95 -0.99 -8.25
CA ALA A 213 20.20 -0.05 -7.43
C ALA A 213 18.75 -0.49 -7.20
N SER A 214 18.43 -1.77 -7.41
CA SER A 214 17.11 -2.30 -7.05
C SER A 214 16.94 -2.32 -5.54
N GLY A 215 15.76 -1.90 -5.04
CA GLY A 215 15.51 -1.85 -3.60
C GLY A 215 14.10 -1.44 -3.24
N PHE A 216 13.76 -1.61 -1.98
CA PHE A 216 12.49 -1.20 -1.40
C PHE A 216 12.49 0.29 -1.10
N VAL A 217 11.36 0.93 -1.35
CA VAL A 217 11.12 2.35 -1.04
C VAL A 217 9.91 2.40 -0.11
N ILE A 218 10.05 3.09 1.00
CA ILE A 218 8.98 3.24 1.97
C ILE A 218 8.86 4.68 2.42
N ALA A 219 7.65 5.23 2.30
CA ALA A 219 7.31 6.54 2.83
C ALA A 219 6.69 6.42 4.22
N GLY A 220 6.78 7.48 4.99
CA GLY A 220 6.15 7.51 6.29
C GLY A 220 6.23 8.87 6.99
N VAL A 221 5.66 8.90 8.19
CA VAL A 221 5.59 10.08 9.06
C VAL A 221 6.53 9.90 10.24
N SER A 222 7.49 10.81 10.40
CA SER A 222 8.51 10.69 11.44
C SER A 222 7.96 10.78 12.88
N GLN A 223 6.81 11.43 13.07
CA GLN A 223 6.17 11.65 14.37
C GLN A 223 4.69 11.24 14.36
N GLY A 224 4.39 10.02 13.92
CA GLY A 224 3.03 9.51 13.73
C GLY A 224 2.11 9.55 14.96
N PHE A 225 2.67 9.59 16.17
CA PHE A 225 1.88 9.74 17.40
C PHE A 225 1.06 11.03 17.46
N TYR A 226 1.45 12.07 16.73
CA TYR A 226 0.72 13.34 16.68
C TYR A 226 -0.36 13.37 15.60
N LEU A 227 -0.40 12.40 14.67
CA LEU A 227 -1.38 12.33 13.59
C LEU A 227 -2.85 12.45 14.02
N PRO A 228 -3.30 11.87 15.17
CA PRO A 228 -4.68 12.06 15.61
C PRO A 228 -5.05 13.52 15.93
N GLN A 229 -4.04 14.37 16.21
CA GLN A 229 -4.20 15.80 16.47
C GLN A 229 -3.97 16.61 15.19
N THR A 230 -2.82 16.40 14.53
CA THR A 230 -2.42 17.14 13.31
C THR A 230 -3.31 16.84 12.14
N GLY A 231 -3.85 15.62 12.00
CA GLY A 231 -4.74 15.21 10.94
C GLY A 231 -6.09 15.95 10.90
N ARG A 232 -6.45 16.66 11.97
CA ARG A 232 -7.66 17.49 12.05
C ARG A 232 -7.40 18.98 11.81
N ASP A 233 -6.14 19.37 11.80
CA ASP A 233 -5.69 20.73 11.60
C ASP A 233 -5.11 20.86 10.18
N PRO A 234 -5.76 21.60 9.26
CA PRO A 234 -5.26 21.77 7.90
C PRO A 234 -3.92 22.51 7.83
N ASP A 235 -3.59 23.31 8.83
CA ASP A 235 -2.36 24.09 8.90
C ASP A 235 -1.22 23.36 9.64
N ALA A 236 -1.48 22.17 10.18
CA ALA A 236 -0.47 21.40 10.88
C ALA A 236 0.60 20.85 9.94
N LEU A 237 1.81 20.70 10.48
CA LEU A 237 2.97 20.14 9.77
C LEU A 237 3.25 18.75 10.30
N ASP A 238 3.17 17.74 9.41
CA ASP A 238 3.56 16.38 9.71
C ASP A 238 4.86 16.06 8.95
N ALA A 239 5.96 16.03 9.69
CA ALA A 239 7.27 15.75 9.11
C ALA A 239 7.30 14.34 8.51
N VAL A 240 7.89 14.23 7.34
CA VAL A 240 7.90 13.01 6.52
C VAL A 240 9.32 12.52 6.25
N GLN A 241 9.43 11.21 6.05
CA GLN A 241 10.66 10.56 5.65
C GLN A 241 10.38 9.55 4.54
N VAL A 242 11.31 9.43 3.59
CA VAL A 242 11.31 8.36 2.59
C VAL A 242 12.62 7.61 2.70
N TRP A 243 12.51 6.33 3.00
CA TRP A 243 13.63 5.41 3.13
C TRP A 243 13.76 4.51 1.92
N TYR A 244 14.99 4.13 1.65
CA TYR A 244 15.36 3.13 0.67
C TYR A 244 16.15 2.03 1.35
N ALA A 245 15.85 0.77 1.03
CA ALA A 245 16.53 -0.39 1.58
C ALA A 245 16.86 -1.39 0.48
N LYS A 246 18.10 -1.84 0.44
CA LYS A 246 18.59 -2.91 -0.44
C LYS A 246 19.34 -3.96 0.36
N PRO A 247 19.54 -5.18 -0.19
CA PRO A 247 20.37 -6.18 0.46
C PRO A 247 21.76 -5.64 0.75
N GLY A 248 22.20 -5.76 2.01
CA GLY A 248 23.55 -5.42 2.43
C GLY A 248 24.58 -6.48 2.02
N SER A 249 25.87 -6.13 2.14
CA SER A 249 26.97 -7.04 1.87
C SER A 249 27.43 -7.84 3.09
N GLY A 250 26.86 -7.57 4.27
CA GLY A 250 27.24 -8.17 5.54
C GLY A 250 26.62 -9.53 5.79
N SER A 251 27.24 -10.32 6.67
CA SER A 251 26.78 -11.65 7.06
C SER A 251 25.95 -11.65 8.35
N GLU A 252 25.92 -10.53 9.08
CA GLU A 252 25.14 -10.38 10.31
C GLU A 252 23.76 -9.82 10.03
N ALA A 253 22.78 -10.14 10.87
CA ALA A 253 21.38 -9.75 10.66
C ALA A 253 21.18 -8.22 10.61
N GLU A 254 21.96 -7.44 11.35
CA GLU A 254 21.92 -5.97 11.33
C GLU A 254 22.51 -5.37 10.04
N GLU A 255 23.40 -6.11 9.37
CA GLU A 255 24.03 -5.74 8.10
C GLU A 255 23.32 -6.36 6.87
N ALA A 256 22.26 -7.14 7.10
CA ALA A 256 21.51 -7.80 6.03
C ALA A 256 20.84 -6.77 5.08
N TRP A 257 20.56 -5.58 5.58
CA TRP A 257 19.91 -4.51 4.83
C TRP A 257 20.65 -3.19 4.96
N GLU A 258 21.12 -2.66 3.83
CA GLU A 258 21.60 -1.28 3.73
C GLU A 258 20.39 -0.36 3.64
N LYS A 259 20.22 0.54 4.62
CA LYS A 259 19.12 1.51 4.68
C LYS A 259 19.66 2.91 4.48
N ARG A 260 18.97 3.70 3.66
CA ARG A 260 19.34 5.08 3.39
C ARG A 260 18.10 5.98 3.38
N LEU A 261 18.18 7.10 4.08
CA LEU A 261 17.19 8.17 3.99
C LEU A 261 17.37 8.88 2.65
N LEU A 262 16.37 8.77 1.75
CA LEU A 262 16.40 9.42 0.44
C LEU A 262 15.89 10.85 0.50
N PHE A 263 14.89 11.10 1.34
CA PHE A 263 14.22 12.38 1.41
C PHE A 263 13.61 12.57 2.81
N GLU A 264 13.65 13.83 3.27
CA GLU A 264 12.90 14.28 4.45
C GLU A 264 12.38 15.70 4.22
N ASP A 265 11.24 16.00 4.83
CA ASP A 265 10.64 17.34 4.85
C ASP A 265 9.93 17.56 6.18
N ASP A 266 9.92 18.81 6.64
CA ASP A 266 9.28 19.18 7.92
C ASP A 266 7.76 19.33 7.82
N GLY A 267 7.15 18.91 6.71
CA GLY A 267 5.72 18.97 6.44
C GLY A 267 5.27 20.22 5.68
N ARG A 268 6.21 21.09 5.27
CA ARG A 268 5.85 22.32 4.54
C ARG A 268 5.63 22.13 3.05
N ARG A 269 6.30 21.19 2.43
CA ARG A 269 6.18 20.87 1.00
C ARG A 269 5.31 19.67 0.77
N ILE A 270 5.48 18.67 1.62
CA ILE A 270 4.70 17.44 1.63
C ILE A 270 4.45 17.04 3.09
N ARG A 271 3.23 16.73 3.46
CA ARG A 271 2.88 16.26 4.81
C ARG A 271 2.24 14.89 4.75
N SER A 272 2.30 14.15 5.84
CA SER A 272 1.64 12.85 6.00
C SER A 272 1.94 11.92 4.81
N ALA A 273 3.25 11.73 4.49
CA ALA A 273 3.65 10.92 3.36
C ALA A 273 3.12 9.49 3.49
N SER A 274 2.51 9.01 2.41
CA SER A 274 1.81 7.72 2.35
C SER A 274 2.46 6.78 1.34
N ALA A 275 2.85 7.25 0.17
CA ALA A 275 3.50 6.42 -0.82
C ALA A 275 4.65 7.18 -1.50
N ALA A 276 5.67 6.42 -1.88
CA ALA A 276 6.79 6.92 -2.66
C ALA A 276 7.21 5.91 -3.72
N VAL A 277 7.52 6.39 -4.92
CA VAL A 277 8.01 5.55 -6.01
C VAL A 277 9.23 6.18 -6.66
N LEU A 278 10.17 5.33 -7.10
CA LEU A 278 11.31 5.73 -7.89
C LEU A 278 11.06 5.45 -9.37
N VAL A 279 11.35 6.44 -10.20
CA VAL A 279 11.31 6.32 -11.66
C VAL A 279 12.72 6.61 -12.19
N PRO A 280 13.32 5.69 -12.97
CA PRO A 280 14.70 5.87 -13.43
C PRO A 280 14.84 7.12 -14.30
N VAL A 281 15.96 7.82 -14.16
CA VAL A 281 16.41 8.78 -15.14
C VAL A 281 16.99 8.01 -16.33
N GLU A 282 17.06 8.64 -17.50
CA GLU A 282 17.58 8.03 -18.71
C GLU A 282 18.94 7.36 -18.49
N LYS A 283 19.21 6.34 -19.33
CA LYS A 283 20.42 5.53 -19.25
C LYS A 283 21.68 6.40 -19.16
N PRO A 284 22.60 6.14 -18.20
CA PRO A 284 23.87 6.82 -18.11
C PRO A 284 24.64 6.73 -19.44
N GLU A 285 25.35 7.80 -19.84
CA GLU A 285 26.26 7.73 -20.98
C GLU A 285 27.36 6.69 -20.73
N LYS A 286 27.90 6.10 -21.82
CA LYS A 286 28.81 4.94 -21.74
C LYS A 286 30.03 5.08 -20.83
N ASP A 287 30.43 6.31 -20.51
CA ASP A 287 31.60 6.60 -19.67
C ASP A 287 31.28 6.61 -18.13
N GLU A 288 30.00 6.41 -17.74
CA GLU A 288 29.52 6.38 -16.35
C GLU A 288 29.10 4.96 -15.89
N GLU A 289 29.65 3.88 -16.45
CA GLU A 289 29.31 2.50 -16.06
C GLU A 289 29.48 2.19 -14.55
N ASP A 290 30.32 2.96 -13.85
CA ASP A 290 30.51 2.94 -12.39
C ASP A 290 29.94 4.20 -11.72
N GLY A 291 29.15 5.02 -12.42
CA GLY A 291 28.61 6.30 -11.94
C GLY A 291 27.42 6.14 -10.99
N VAL A 292 27.16 7.21 -10.23
CA VAL A 292 26.00 7.31 -9.33
C VAL A 292 24.72 7.25 -10.16
N LYS A 293 23.86 6.28 -9.88
CA LYS A 293 22.56 6.16 -10.54
C LYS A 293 21.60 7.21 -10.00
N LYS A 294 20.77 7.77 -10.88
CA LYS A 294 19.81 8.81 -10.54
C LYS A 294 18.40 8.34 -10.85
N ALA A 295 17.47 8.70 -9.98
CA ALA A 295 16.05 8.46 -10.17
C ALA A 295 15.25 9.70 -9.78
N TRP A 296 14.05 9.82 -10.35
CA TRP A 296 13.02 10.70 -9.84
C TRP A 296 12.28 9.99 -8.71
N LEU A 297 12.30 10.58 -7.52
CA LEU A 297 11.46 10.17 -6.40
C LEU A 297 10.17 10.97 -6.43
N PHE A 298 9.04 10.29 -6.59
CA PHE A 298 7.71 10.87 -6.46
C PHE A 298 7.17 10.50 -5.08
N VAL A 299 6.65 11.47 -4.34
CA VAL A 299 6.08 11.27 -2.99
C VAL A 299 4.69 11.85 -2.94
N THR A 300 3.74 11.08 -2.41
CA THR A 300 2.38 11.53 -2.12
C THR A 300 2.11 11.46 -0.62
N GLY A 301 1.15 12.25 -0.16
CA GLY A 301 0.72 12.26 1.24
C GLY A 301 -0.80 12.40 1.35
N PHE A 302 -1.41 11.64 2.25
CA PHE A 302 -2.87 11.56 2.38
C PHE A 302 -3.54 12.85 2.91
N LEU A 303 -2.75 13.79 3.46
CA LEU A 303 -3.22 15.14 3.83
C LEU A 303 -2.54 16.23 3.01
N SER A 304 -1.83 15.88 1.95
CA SER A 304 -1.15 16.83 1.08
C SER A 304 -2.04 17.23 -0.09
N GLU A 305 -2.00 18.51 -0.47
CA GLU A 305 -2.74 19.03 -1.64
C GLU A 305 -2.13 18.61 -2.98
N SER A 306 -0.86 18.19 -2.98
CA SER A 306 -0.13 17.80 -4.18
C SER A 306 0.91 16.73 -3.88
N MET A 307 1.40 16.07 -4.91
CA MET A 307 2.60 15.26 -4.84
C MET A 307 3.84 16.12 -5.12
N ILE A 308 4.99 15.65 -4.67
CA ILE A 308 6.28 16.22 -5.05
C ILE A 308 7.08 15.25 -5.91
N ALA A 309 7.99 15.81 -6.71
CA ALA A 309 8.99 15.06 -7.45
C ALA A 309 10.37 15.68 -7.17
N VAL A 310 11.34 14.84 -6.80
CA VAL A 310 12.71 15.26 -6.53
C VAL A 310 13.69 14.24 -7.14
N GLN A 311 14.77 14.72 -7.71
CA GLN A 311 15.83 13.85 -8.22
C GLN A 311 16.71 13.40 -7.07
N VAL A 312 16.96 12.10 -6.97
CA VAL A 312 17.79 11.47 -5.94
C VAL A 312 18.88 10.61 -6.58
N GLU A 313 19.94 10.39 -5.84
CA GLU A 313 21.02 9.46 -6.19
C GLU A 313 20.75 8.11 -5.51
N LEU A 314 21.08 7.00 -6.18
CA LEU A 314 20.85 5.63 -5.70
C LEU A 314 22.16 4.87 -5.53
#